data_dbde5b276513c8a4977aa5569258c343
#
_entry.id   dbde5b276513c8a4977aa5569258c343
#
_cell.length_a   1.000
_cell.length_b   1.000
_cell.length_c   1.000
_cell.angle_alpha   90.00
_cell.angle_beta   90.00
_cell.angle_gamma   90.00
#
_symmetry.space_group_name_H-M   'P 1'
#
loop_
_entity.id
_entity.type
_entity.pdbx_description
1 polymer ?
#
loop_
_entity_poly.entity_id
_entity_poly.type
_entity_poly.pdbx_seq_one_letter_code
_entity_poly.pdbx_strand_id
1 'polypeptide(L)'
;MRDIAENIGARDWAMAPSVIGTPGESWRKLNETEPEIINGQSPHSELMHESYGIGIVSKIPVVSWHRLNLGNSPLGLPLIVPGDETGKGRPRFLYVKDEPRLALAAVLENGFTVVNTHLSFVPGFNLAQLRRVKKWALQITESTGTRAIVLGDLNLPKNLPIAGSSWKSLVTRNTYPSWGAKIQFDYILTPDLAFGEYSVRDFAATGVSDHLPIGVEIF
;
A
#
# COMPACT_ATOMS: atom_id res chain seq x y z
N MET A 1 -12.91 1.58 6.97
CA MET A 1 -12.52 0.17 6.73
C MET A 1 -13.62 -0.81 7.11
N ARG A 2 -14.23 -0.70 8.29
CA ARG A 2 -15.34 -1.57 8.72
C ARG A 2 -16.48 -1.59 7.69
N ASP A 3 -17.01 -0.43 7.32
CA ASP A 3 -18.12 -0.31 6.35
C ASP A 3 -17.76 -0.93 4.98
N ILE A 4 -16.52 -0.76 4.53
CA ILE A 4 -16.03 -1.40 3.30
C ILE A 4 -16.05 -2.92 3.48
N ALA A 5 -15.53 -3.44 4.58
CA ALA A 5 -15.48 -4.87 4.86
C ALA A 5 -16.89 -5.48 4.91
N GLU A 6 -17.83 -4.83 5.60
CA GLU A 6 -19.23 -5.25 5.68
C GLU A 6 -19.90 -5.26 4.31
N ASN A 7 -19.74 -4.18 3.53
CA ASN A 7 -20.37 -4.04 2.21
C ASN A 7 -19.91 -5.10 1.19
N ILE A 8 -18.66 -5.56 1.27
CA ILE A 8 -18.16 -6.61 0.35
C ILE A 8 -18.24 -8.02 0.93
N GLY A 9 -18.80 -8.17 2.14
CA GLY A 9 -18.88 -9.45 2.85
C GLY A 9 -17.50 -10.01 3.18
N ALA A 10 -16.58 -9.15 3.60
CA ALA A 10 -15.25 -9.56 4.04
C ALA A 10 -15.33 -10.24 5.41
N ARG A 11 -14.45 -11.21 5.61
CA ARG A 11 -14.33 -11.94 6.86
C ARG A 11 -13.44 -11.22 7.87
N ASP A 12 -12.32 -10.68 7.37
CA ASP A 12 -11.34 -9.98 8.19
C ASP A 12 -10.92 -8.67 7.52
N TRP A 13 -10.51 -7.71 8.33
CA TRP A 13 -9.92 -6.47 7.89
C TRP A 13 -9.00 -5.90 8.95
N ALA A 14 -7.98 -5.16 8.50
CA ALA A 14 -7.18 -4.32 9.39
C ALA A 14 -6.77 -3.03 8.68
N MET A 15 -6.54 -1.99 9.48
CA MET A 15 -5.94 -0.72 9.10
C MET A 15 -4.74 -0.47 10.02
N ALA A 16 -3.64 -0.03 9.43
CA ALA A 16 -2.48 0.45 10.15
C ALA A 16 -2.33 1.96 9.92
N PRO A 17 -2.61 2.80 10.92
CA PRO A 17 -2.38 4.24 10.82
C PRO A 17 -0.90 4.55 10.73
N SER A 18 -0.50 5.45 9.83
CA SER A 18 0.85 5.99 9.78
C SER A 18 0.98 7.32 10.52
N VAL A 19 -0.08 8.12 10.44
CA VAL A 19 -0.19 9.41 11.12
C VAL A 19 -1.64 9.68 11.53
N ILE A 20 -1.83 10.56 12.48
CA ILE A 20 -3.11 11.15 12.84
C ILE A 20 -3.23 12.50 12.14
N GLY A 21 -4.33 12.73 11.42
CA GLY A 21 -4.57 13.89 10.57
C GLY A 21 -4.34 13.58 9.09
N THR A 22 -4.24 14.63 8.26
CA THR A 22 -4.20 14.56 6.80
C THR A 22 -2.82 14.96 6.26
N PRO A 23 -2.10 14.05 5.56
CA PRO A 23 -0.87 14.41 4.86
C PRO A 23 -1.08 15.56 3.87
N GLY A 24 -0.12 16.48 3.82
CA GLY A 24 -0.22 17.69 2.99
C GLY A 24 -0.92 18.86 3.69
N GLU A 25 -1.63 18.63 4.77
CA GLU A 25 -2.29 19.65 5.61
C GLU A 25 -1.63 19.70 7.00
N SER A 26 -2.24 19.02 7.96
CA SER A 26 -1.73 18.90 9.32
C SER A 26 -1.78 17.45 9.78
N TRP A 27 -0.66 16.96 10.29
CA TRP A 27 -0.58 15.61 10.86
C TRP A 27 0.44 15.54 11.99
N ARG A 28 0.28 14.54 12.84
CA ARG A 28 1.25 14.15 13.88
C ARG A 28 1.49 12.65 13.86
N LYS A 29 2.60 12.24 14.43
CA LYS A 29 2.86 10.80 14.66
C LYS A 29 1.87 10.24 15.68
N LEU A 30 1.66 8.94 15.62
CA LEU A 30 0.96 8.21 16.67
C LEU A 30 1.72 8.35 18.00
N ASN A 31 1.00 8.46 19.07
CA ASN A 31 1.55 8.38 20.43
C ASN A 31 1.50 6.92 20.93
N GLU A 32 2.08 6.65 22.09
CA GLU A 32 2.20 5.31 22.67
C GLU A 32 0.86 4.65 23.04
N THR A 33 -0.21 5.44 23.18
CA THR A 33 -1.54 4.93 23.55
C THR A 33 -2.43 4.67 22.33
N GLU A 34 -2.02 5.11 21.16
CA GLU A 34 -2.80 4.92 19.92
C GLU A 34 -2.46 3.58 19.27
N PRO A 35 -3.48 2.84 18.80
CA PRO A 35 -3.27 1.51 18.27
C PRO A 35 -2.45 1.55 16.98
N GLU A 36 -1.48 0.66 16.89
CA GLU A 36 -0.67 0.48 15.69
C GLU A 36 -1.38 -0.31 14.58
N ILE A 37 -2.33 -1.16 14.95
CA ILE A 37 -3.21 -1.91 14.06
C ILE A 37 -4.63 -1.86 14.64
N ILE A 38 -5.58 -1.46 13.82
CA ILE A 38 -7.01 -1.46 14.12
C ILE A 38 -7.66 -2.52 13.23
N ASN A 39 -8.43 -3.43 13.81
CA ASN A 39 -9.09 -4.52 13.09
C ASN A 39 -10.52 -4.75 13.60
N GLY A 40 -11.19 -5.79 13.12
CA GLY A 40 -12.55 -6.13 13.51
C GLY A 40 -12.78 -6.38 14.99
N GLN A 41 -11.72 -6.67 15.75
CA GLN A 41 -11.76 -6.92 17.20
C GLN A 41 -11.45 -5.67 18.04
N SER A 42 -10.98 -4.60 17.39
CA SER A 42 -10.63 -3.34 18.07
C SER A 42 -11.87 -2.63 18.61
N PRO A 43 -11.81 -2.01 19.82
CA PRO A 43 -12.89 -1.21 20.38
C PRO A 43 -13.27 -0.05 19.44
N HIS A 44 -14.55 0.35 19.45
CA HIS A 44 -15.05 1.48 18.67
C HIS A 44 -14.34 2.81 18.99
N SER A 45 -13.87 2.99 20.22
CA SER A 45 -13.17 4.18 20.69
C SER A 45 -11.83 4.43 19.97
N GLU A 46 -11.23 3.40 19.37
CA GLU A 46 -9.96 3.53 18.65
C GLU A 46 -10.10 4.20 17.28
N LEU A 47 -11.33 4.35 16.76
CA LEU A 47 -11.63 4.98 15.48
C LEU A 47 -11.95 6.49 15.60
N MET A 48 -11.75 7.10 16.76
CA MET A 48 -12.23 8.46 17.05
C MET A 48 -11.38 9.60 16.45
N HIS A 49 -10.25 9.29 15.80
CA HIS A 49 -9.40 10.31 15.19
C HIS A 49 -9.27 10.07 13.68
N GLU A 50 -9.38 11.13 12.90
CA GLU A 50 -8.97 11.08 11.50
C GLU A 50 -7.52 10.61 11.42
N SER A 51 -7.32 9.48 10.76
CA SER A 51 -6.00 8.90 10.59
C SER A 51 -5.75 8.56 9.14
N TYR A 52 -4.53 8.76 8.69
CA TYR A 52 -4.08 8.32 7.38
C TYR A 52 -3.19 7.09 7.54
N GLY A 53 -3.39 6.11 6.65
CA GLY A 53 -2.67 4.84 6.71
C GLY A 53 -3.05 3.92 5.57
N ILE A 54 -2.71 2.65 5.74
CA ILE A 54 -3.02 1.60 4.77
C ILE A 54 -3.87 0.51 5.40
N GLY A 55 -4.61 -0.22 4.57
CA GLY A 55 -5.48 -1.28 5.06
C GLY A 55 -5.49 -2.51 4.15
N ILE A 56 -5.94 -3.61 4.70
CA ILE A 56 -6.23 -4.86 4.01
C ILE A 56 -7.63 -5.30 4.42
N VAL A 57 -8.41 -5.74 3.43
CA VAL A 57 -9.73 -6.35 3.62
C VAL A 57 -9.69 -7.72 2.95
N SER A 58 -10.12 -8.77 3.64
CA SER A 58 -10.01 -10.15 3.18
C SER A 58 -11.29 -10.94 3.34
N LYS A 59 -11.68 -11.68 2.28
CA LYS A 59 -12.72 -12.73 2.36
C LYS A 59 -12.13 -14.07 2.84
N ILE A 60 -10.81 -14.21 2.80
CA ILE A 60 -10.08 -15.36 3.31
C ILE A 60 -9.70 -15.07 4.76
N PRO A 61 -9.85 -16.02 5.69
CA PRO A 61 -9.48 -15.80 7.08
C PRO A 61 -8.03 -15.39 7.23
N VAL A 62 -7.79 -14.43 8.13
CA VAL A 62 -6.44 -13.97 8.48
C VAL A 62 -5.99 -14.63 9.77
N VAL A 63 -4.89 -15.36 9.70
CA VAL A 63 -4.26 -16.05 10.85
C VAL A 63 -3.55 -15.06 11.77
N SER A 64 -2.85 -14.10 11.17
CA SER A 64 -2.12 -13.06 11.94
C SER A 64 -1.89 -11.80 11.13
N TRP A 65 -1.82 -10.68 11.86
CA TRP A 65 -1.50 -9.37 11.35
C TRP A 65 -0.12 -8.95 11.83
N HIS A 66 0.68 -8.34 10.94
CA HIS A 66 1.99 -7.81 11.29
C HIS A 66 2.16 -6.41 10.71
N ARG A 67 2.92 -5.56 11.40
CA ARG A 67 3.23 -4.19 10.99
C ARG A 67 4.73 -3.94 10.99
N LEU A 68 5.20 -3.22 9.97
CA LEU A 68 6.58 -2.78 9.85
C LEU A 68 6.61 -1.26 9.67
N ASN A 69 7.24 -0.55 10.59
CA ASN A 69 7.52 0.87 10.46
C ASN A 69 8.68 1.11 9.49
N LEU A 70 8.46 1.90 8.45
CA LEU A 70 9.45 2.19 7.42
C LEU A 70 10.15 3.55 7.64
N GLY A 71 9.57 4.41 8.49
CA GLY A 71 10.02 5.79 8.65
C GLY A 71 9.65 6.66 7.45
N ASN A 72 10.22 7.85 7.43
CA ASN A 72 10.04 8.84 6.36
C ASN A 72 11.38 9.45 5.97
N SER A 73 11.43 10.07 4.79
CA SER A 73 12.56 10.92 4.42
C SER A 73 12.58 12.16 5.33
N PRO A 74 13.76 12.61 5.80
CA PRO A 74 13.89 13.90 6.48
C PRO A 74 13.64 15.09 5.53
N LEU A 75 13.69 14.83 4.22
CA LEU A 75 13.47 15.83 3.17
C LEU A 75 12.11 15.59 2.54
N GLY A 76 11.39 16.68 2.23
CA GLY A 76 10.28 16.65 1.29
C GLY A 76 10.75 16.91 -0.13
N LEU A 77 9.82 16.90 -1.07
CA LEU A 77 10.06 17.27 -2.47
C LEU A 77 9.04 18.30 -2.94
N PRO A 78 9.43 19.18 -3.87
CA PRO A 78 8.46 19.98 -4.61
C PRO A 78 7.70 19.04 -5.57
N LEU A 79 6.41 18.91 -5.37
CA LEU A 79 5.51 18.18 -6.26
C LEU A 79 4.76 19.18 -7.14
N ILE A 80 4.50 18.75 -8.37
CA ILE A 80 3.60 19.47 -9.28
C ILE A 80 2.21 18.90 -9.04
N VAL A 81 1.34 19.71 -8.44
CA VAL A 81 -0.05 19.33 -8.20
C VAL A 81 -0.97 20.07 -9.16
N PRO A 82 -2.12 19.48 -9.55
CA PRO A 82 -3.14 20.18 -10.31
C PRO A 82 -3.53 21.49 -9.63
N GLY A 83 -3.83 22.52 -10.42
CA GLY A 83 -4.17 23.83 -9.87
C GLY A 83 -5.56 23.91 -9.26
N ASP A 84 -6.43 22.95 -9.59
CA ASP A 84 -7.79 22.80 -9.08
C ASP A 84 -8.20 21.30 -9.05
N GLU A 85 -9.34 21.02 -8.44
CA GLU A 85 -9.92 19.67 -8.31
C GLU A 85 -10.31 19.05 -9.66
N THR A 86 -10.44 19.86 -10.72
CA THR A 86 -10.79 19.38 -12.06
C THR A 86 -9.57 18.99 -12.89
N GLY A 87 -8.36 19.24 -12.39
CA GLY A 87 -7.10 19.02 -13.11
C GLY A 87 -6.84 19.99 -14.27
N LYS A 88 -7.70 20.98 -14.48
CA LYS A 88 -7.63 21.96 -15.59
C LYS A 88 -6.94 23.27 -15.20
N GLY A 89 -6.76 23.53 -13.90
CA GLY A 89 -6.07 24.70 -13.41
C GLY A 89 -4.57 24.68 -13.72
N ARG A 90 -3.90 25.85 -13.65
CA ARG A 90 -2.44 25.92 -13.84
C ARG A 90 -1.75 25.09 -12.76
N PRO A 91 -0.84 24.16 -13.12
CA PRO A 91 -0.10 23.37 -12.15
C PRO A 91 0.61 24.28 -11.13
N ARG A 92 0.58 23.87 -9.87
CA ARG A 92 1.28 24.57 -8.78
C ARG A 92 2.40 23.70 -8.24
N PHE A 93 3.49 24.33 -7.84
CA PHE A 93 4.54 23.67 -7.09
C PHE A 93 4.18 23.72 -5.61
N LEU A 94 4.05 22.56 -4.99
CA LEU A 94 3.82 22.43 -3.56
C LEU A 94 4.98 21.64 -2.95
N TYR A 95 5.66 22.21 -1.95
CA TYR A 95 6.65 21.47 -1.18
C TYR A 95 5.91 20.56 -0.20
N VAL A 96 6.01 19.25 -0.41
CA VAL A 96 5.36 18.24 0.43
C VAL A 96 6.42 17.57 1.28
N LYS A 97 6.23 17.60 2.61
CA LYS A 97 7.03 16.81 3.54
C LYS A 97 6.62 15.35 3.43
N ASP A 98 7.61 14.47 3.46
CA ASP A 98 7.35 13.04 3.51
C ASP A 98 6.80 12.63 4.88
N GLU A 99 5.71 11.91 4.91
CA GLU A 99 5.10 11.37 6.12
C GLU A 99 5.66 9.98 6.45
N PRO A 100 5.54 9.52 7.71
CA PRO A 100 5.93 8.17 8.09
C PRO A 100 5.21 7.11 7.24
N ARG A 101 5.98 6.17 6.71
CA ARG A 101 5.50 5.05 5.90
C ARG A 101 5.55 3.76 6.71
N LEU A 102 4.72 2.82 6.33
CA LEU A 102 4.64 1.51 6.95
C LEU A 102 4.26 0.43 5.94
N ALA A 103 4.40 -0.82 6.35
CA ALA A 103 3.81 -1.97 5.66
C ALA A 103 2.92 -2.74 6.64
N LEU A 104 1.78 -3.21 6.16
CA LEU A 104 0.84 -4.08 6.86
C LEU A 104 0.82 -5.44 6.16
N ALA A 105 1.01 -6.52 6.92
CA ALA A 105 0.93 -7.88 6.41
C ALA A 105 -0.22 -8.65 7.03
N ALA A 106 -0.90 -9.43 6.19
CA ALA A 106 -1.90 -10.43 6.55
C ALA A 106 -1.38 -11.82 6.17
N VAL A 107 -1.23 -12.71 7.13
CA VAL A 107 -1.00 -14.14 6.90
C VAL A 107 -2.35 -14.79 6.71
N LEU A 108 -2.63 -15.33 5.52
CA LEU A 108 -3.93 -15.90 5.16
C LEU A 108 -3.94 -17.42 5.35
N GLU A 109 -5.10 -17.98 5.69
CA GLU A 109 -5.28 -19.44 5.84
C GLU A 109 -5.01 -20.24 4.54
N ASN A 110 -5.11 -19.60 3.38
CA ASN A 110 -4.86 -20.24 2.08
C ASN A 110 -3.38 -20.32 1.69
N GLY A 111 -2.46 -20.05 2.61
CA GLY A 111 -1.01 -20.20 2.37
C GLY A 111 -0.33 -18.99 1.73
N PHE A 112 -0.97 -17.83 1.73
CA PHE A 112 -0.34 -16.58 1.27
C PHE A 112 -0.11 -15.60 2.43
N THR A 113 0.98 -14.87 2.35
CA THR A 113 1.21 -13.64 3.13
C THR A 113 1.10 -12.46 2.18
N VAL A 114 0.09 -11.63 2.39
CA VAL A 114 -0.16 -10.41 1.60
C VAL A 114 0.33 -9.20 2.38
N VAL A 115 1.24 -8.45 1.78
CA VAL A 115 1.83 -7.24 2.37
C VAL A 115 1.39 -6.04 1.55
N ASN A 116 0.63 -5.12 2.17
CA ASN A 116 0.30 -3.82 1.58
C ASN A 116 1.26 -2.75 2.09
N THR A 117 1.64 -1.82 1.21
CA THR A 117 2.49 -0.68 1.56
C THR A 117 2.24 0.51 0.64
N HIS A 118 2.47 1.71 1.15
CA HIS A 118 2.60 2.93 0.37
C HIS A 118 3.96 3.55 0.72
N LEU A 119 4.90 3.51 -0.23
CA LEU A 119 6.27 3.95 0.01
C LEU A 119 6.43 5.47 -0.16
N SER A 120 7.54 5.99 0.37
CA SER A 120 7.92 7.38 0.17
C SER A 120 7.97 7.75 -1.31
N PHE A 121 7.57 8.97 -1.65
CA PHE A 121 7.77 9.52 -2.99
C PHE A 121 9.18 10.07 -3.20
N VAL A 122 10.04 10.07 -2.17
CA VAL A 122 11.41 10.58 -2.25
C VAL A 122 12.34 9.52 -2.84
N PRO A 123 13.00 9.80 -3.98
CA PRO A 123 13.90 8.84 -4.63
C PRO A 123 15.02 8.37 -3.70
N GLY A 124 15.31 7.08 -3.76
CA GLY A 124 16.29 6.43 -2.89
C GLY A 124 15.71 5.97 -1.56
N PHE A 125 14.86 6.76 -0.90
CA PHE A 125 14.12 6.32 0.30
C PHE A 125 13.12 5.24 -0.03
N ASN A 126 12.29 5.43 -1.07
CA ASN A 126 11.37 4.41 -1.57
C ASN A 126 12.07 3.08 -1.89
N LEU A 127 13.24 3.12 -2.54
CA LEU A 127 13.99 1.90 -2.85
C LEU A 127 14.54 1.21 -1.59
N ALA A 128 15.04 1.99 -0.63
CA ALA A 128 15.49 1.47 0.65
C ALA A 128 14.33 0.86 1.45
N GLN A 129 13.18 1.53 1.47
CA GLN A 129 11.96 1.03 2.11
C GLN A 129 11.48 -0.26 1.43
N LEU A 130 11.45 -0.33 0.09
CA LEU A 130 11.06 -1.54 -0.64
C LEU A 130 11.96 -2.75 -0.30
N ARG A 131 13.28 -2.53 -0.22
CA ARG A 131 14.22 -3.59 0.19
C ARG A 131 13.90 -4.12 1.59
N ARG A 132 13.55 -3.23 2.52
CA ARG A 132 13.14 -3.63 3.89
C ARG A 132 11.83 -4.39 3.87
N VAL A 133 10.82 -3.94 3.11
CA VAL A 133 9.53 -4.63 2.96
C VAL A 133 9.73 -6.04 2.39
N LYS A 134 10.49 -6.18 1.31
CA LYS A 134 10.78 -7.48 0.70
C LYS A 134 11.47 -8.45 1.66
N LYS A 135 12.50 -7.98 2.36
CA LYS A 135 13.20 -8.78 3.37
C LYS A 135 12.26 -9.22 4.49
N TRP A 136 11.45 -8.30 4.98
CA TRP A 136 10.49 -8.58 6.05
C TRP A 136 9.38 -9.54 5.61
N ALA A 137 8.85 -9.40 4.39
CA ALA A 137 7.89 -10.34 3.82
C ALA A 137 8.46 -11.76 3.78
N LEU A 138 9.71 -11.93 3.32
CA LEU A 138 10.37 -13.24 3.29
C LEU A 138 10.59 -13.83 4.69
N GLN A 139 10.90 -13.01 5.70
CA GLN A 139 11.02 -13.47 7.09
C GLN A 139 9.69 -14.01 7.64
N ILE A 140 8.57 -13.35 7.32
CA ILE A 140 7.25 -13.84 7.71
C ILE A 140 6.95 -15.17 7.00
N THR A 141 7.15 -15.23 5.68
CA THR A 141 6.82 -16.44 4.91
C THR A 141 7.69 -17.63 5.29
N GLU A 142 8.96 -17.42 5.63
CA GLU A 142 9.85 -18.46 6.15
C GLU A 142 9.32 -19.04 7.48
N SER A 143 8.82 -18.19 8.38
CA SER A 143 8.30 -18.61 9.68
C SER A 143 6.91 -19.25 9.61
N THR A 144 6.11 -18.91 8.58
CA THR A 144 4.71 -19.36 8.46
C THR A 144 4.49 -20.42 7.38
N GLY A 145 5.50 -20.72 6.56
CA GLY A 145 5.38 -21.65 5.43
C GLY A 145 4.48 -21.14 4.31
N THR A 146 4.32 -19.83 4.17
CA THR A 146 3.43 -19.20 3.19
C THR A 146 4.19 -18.62 1.99
N ARG A 147 3.47 -18.19 0.95
CA ARG A 147 4.01 -17.54 -0.27
C ARG A 147 3.83 -16.02 -0.18
N ALA A 148 4.86 -15.25 -0.55
CA ALA A 148 4.85 -13.79 -0.42
C ALA A 148 4.18 -13.08 -1.59
N ILE A 149 3.30 -12.12 -1.27
CA ILE A 149 2.79 -11.11 -2.18
C ILE A 149 2.99 -9.74 -1.53
N VAL A 150 3.71 -8.84 -2.21
CA VAL A 150 3.84 -7.43 -1.80
C VAL A 150 3.13 -6.57 -2.82
N LEU A 151 2.22 -5.72 -2.36
CA LEU A 151 1.42 -4.86 -3.23
C LEU A 151 1.29 -3.44 -2.67
N GLY A 152 0.89 -2.51 -3.54
CA GLY A 152 0.62 -1.12 -3.18
C GLY A 152 1.30 -0.11 -4.09
N ASP A 153 1.18 1.16 -3.72
CA ASP A 153 1.89 2.26 -4.36
C ASP A 153 3.35 2.30 -3.88
N LEU A 154 4.26 1.92 -4.76
CA LEU A 154 5.68 1.85 -4.44
C LEU A 154 6.42 3.17 -4.78
N ASN A 155 5.75 4.12 -5.44
CA ASN A 155 6.37 5.37 -5.92
C ASN A 155 7.69 5.14 -6.70
N LEU A 156 7.82 3.99 -7.35
CA LEU A 156 8.99 3.56 -8.12
C LEU A 156 8.56 3.27 -9.56
N PRO A 157 9.03 4.02 -10.55
CA PRO A 157 8.61 3.82 -11.93
C PRO A 157 9.29 2.60 -12.58
N LYS A 158 8.62 2.07 -13.62
CA LYS A 158 9.16 1.05 -14.54
C LYS A 158 9.60 -0.23 -13.80
N ASN A 159 10.80 -0.72 -14.11
CA ASN A 159 11.34 -1.96 -13.58
C ASN A 159 12.13 -1.79 -12.26
N LEU A 160 12.18 -0.58 -11.70
CA LEU A 160 12.92 -0.33 -10.46
C LEU A 160 12.48 -1.24 -9.30
N PRO A 161 11.17 -1.53 -9.11
CA PRO A 161 10.77 -2.42 -8.04
C PRO A 161 11.34 -3.84 -8.12
N ILE A 162 11.67 -4.34 -9.31
CA ILE A 162 12.16 -5.71 -9.52
C ILE A 162 13.65 -5.78 -9.86
N ALA A 163 14.29 -4.65 -10.14
CA ALA A 163 15.68 -4.61 -10.58
C ALA A 163 16.63 -5.30 -9.59
N GLY A 164 17.48 -6.19 -10.10
CA GLY A 164 18.50 -6.88 -9.33
C GLY A 164 17.96 -7.84 -8.25
N SER A 165 16.72 -8.33 -8.40
CA SER A 165 16.10 -9.24 -7.42
C SER A 165 15.36 -10.39 -8.12
N SER A 166 15.08 -11.48 -7.36
CA SER A 166 14.24 -12.58 -7.82
C SER A 166 12.74 -12.26 -7.88
N TRP A 167 12.33 -11.09 -7.41
CA TRP A 167 10.95 -10.66 -7.41
C TRP A 167 10.46 -10.32 -8.83
N LYS A 168 9.21 -10.65 -9.10
CA LYS A 168 8.54 -10.40 -10.37
C LYS A 168 7.36 -9.45 -10.14
N SER A 169 7.04 -8.63 -11.13
CA SER A 169 5.78 -7.88 -11.16
C SER A 169 4.73 -8.72 -11.90
N LEU A 170 3.61 -8.99 -11.24
CA LEU A 170 2.49 -9.74 -11.82
C LEU A 170 1.65 -8.88 -12.77
N VAL A 171 1.72 -7.56 -12.62
CA VAL A 171 0.98 -6.60 -13.46
C VAL A 171 1.97 -5.62 -14.09
N THR A 172 1.81 -5.40 -15.40
CA THR A 172 2.53 -4.37 -16.15
C THR A 172 1.50 -3.44 -16.78
N ARG A 173 1.15 -2.37 -16.05
CA ARG A 173 0.13 -1.39 -16.46
C ARG A 173 0.45 -0.03 -15.84
N ASN A 174 0.34 1.03 -16.64
CA ASN A 174 0.39 2.38 -16.09
C ASN A 174 -0.83 2.63 -15.19
N THR A 175 -0.62 3.22 -14.03
CA THR A 175 -1.65 3.44 -13.02
C THR A 175 -1.88 4.91 -12.70
N TYR A 176 -0.93 5.78 -12.97
CA TYR A 176 -0.98 7.20 -12.64
C TYR A 176 -0.76 8.11 -13.84
N PRO A 177 -1.47 9.25 -13.94
CA PRO A 177 -2.72 9.57 -13.25
C PRO A 177 -3.91 8.79 -13.85
N SER A 178 -4.95 8.53 -13.08
CA SER A 178 -6.08 7.70 -13.49
C SER A 178 -6.83 8.22 -14.73
N TRP A 179 -6.82 9.52 -14.99
CA TRP A 179 -7.45 10.17 -16.17
C TRP A 179 -6.59 10.16 -17.44
N GLY A 180 -5.46 9.50 -17.44
CA GLY A 180 -4.54 9.40 -18.58
C GLY A 180 -3.21 8.78 -18.17
N ALA A 181 -3.26 7.55 -17.71
CA ALA A 181 -2.15 6.85 -17.07
C ALA A 181 -0.91 6.75 -17.96
N LYS A 182 0.22 7.27 -17.47
CA LYS A 182 1.51 7.34 -18.16
C LYS A 182 2.63 6.64 -17.40
N ILE A 183 2.46 6.42 -16.10
CA ILE A 183 3.48 5.85 -15.21
C ILE A 183 2.84 4.74 -14.39
N GLN A 184 3.57 3.66 -14.17
CA GLN A 184 3.22 2.63 -13.20
C GLN A 184 3.90 2.98 -11.87
N PHE A 185 3.12 3.16 -10.81
CA PHE A 185 3.57 3.29 -9.43
C PHE A 185 3.03 2.17 -8.53
N ASP A 186 1.90 1.57 -8.94
CA ASP A 186 1.25 0.49 -8.22
C ASP A 186 1.71 -0.87 -8.77
N TYR A 187 2.05 -1.76 -7.86
CA TYR A 187 2.60 -3.08 -8.22
C TYR A 187 1.99 -4.18 -7.38
N ILE A 188 2.01 -5.39 -7.93
CA ILE A 188 1.83 -6.65 -7.23
C ILE A 188 3.08 -7.48 -7.50
N LEU A 189 3.89 -7.66 -6.46
CA LEU A 189 5.20 -8.32 -6.55
C LEU A 189 5.19 -9.65 -5.82
N THR A 190 5.88 -10.64 -6.36
CA THR A 190 6.12 -11.94 -5.71
C THR A 190 7.43 -12.56 -6.17
N PRO A 191 8.13 -13.34 -5.34
CA PRO A 191 9.21 -14.21 -5.79
C PRO A 191 8.71 -15.61 -6.17
N ASP A 192 7.48 -16.00 -5.73
CA ASP A 192 7.06 -17.38 -5.60
C ASP A 192 6.14 -17.89 -6.72
N LEU A 193 5.41 -16.97 -7.41
CA LEU A 193 4.47 -17.36 -8.46
C LEU A 193 5.15 -17.50 -9.83
N ALA A 194 4.88 -18.59 -10.54
CA ALA A 194 5.29 -18.79 -11.90
C ALA A 194 4.25 -18.29 -12.90
N PHE A 195 4.65 -18.14 -14.16
CA PHE A 195 3.72 -17.88 -15.25
C PHE A 195 2.73 -19.05 -15.38
N GLY A 196 1.43 -18.72 -15.49
CA GLY A 196 0.35 -19.72 -15.54
C GLY A 196 -0.33 -20.00 -14.18
N GLU A 197 0.26 -19.56 -13.07
CA GLU A 197 -0.39 -19.66 -11.76
C GLU A 197 -1.29 -18.46 -11.43
N TYR A 198 -1.33 -17.45 -12.32
CA TYR A 198 -2.14 -16.24 -12.14
C TYR A 198 -2.62 -15.67 -13.47
N SER A 199 -3.67 -14.88 -13.41
CA SER A 199 -4.13 -14.02 -14.52
C SER A 199 -4.32 -12.58 -14.05
N VAL A 200 -4.01 -11.62 -14.93
CA VAL A 200 -4.25 -10.20 -14.64
C VAL A 200 -5.73 -9.89 -14.82
N ARG A 201 -6.28 -9.10 -13.89
CA ARG A 201 -7.65 -8.59 -13.96
C ARG A 201 -7.62 -7.10 -14.31
N ASP A 202 -8.42 -6.73 -15.32
CA ASP A 202 -8.60 -5.35 -15.73
C ASP A 202 -9.73 -4.69 -14.92
N PHE A 203 -9.46 -3.50 -14.42
CA PHE A 203 -10.42 -2.67 -13.72
C PHE A 203 -10.54 -1.31 -14.40
N ALA A 204 -11.76 -0.78 -14.44
CA ALA A 204 -12.00 0.59 -14.87
C ALA A 204 -11.56 1.59 -13.78
N ALA A 205 -11.37 2.84 -14.17
CA ALA A 205 -11.17 3.93 -13.23
C ALA A 205 -12.39 4.04 -12.30
N THR A 206 -12.15 4.20 -11.01
CA THR A 206 -13.21 4.29 -10.01
C THR A 206 -13.81 5.70 -9.89
N GLY A 207 -13.09 6.73 -10.39
CA GLY A 207 -13.48 8.14 -10.28
C GLY A 207 -13.24 8.75 -8.89
N VAL A 208 -12.75 7.96 -7.92
CA VAL A 208 -12.49 8.41 -6.54
C VAL A 208 -11.00 8.39 -6.18
N SER A 209 -10.15 7.98 -7.11
CA SER A 209 -8.69 7.93 -6.93
C SER A 209 -7.99 8.49 -8.17
N ASP A 210 -6.86 9.16 -7.96
CA ASP A 210 -5.94 9.57 -8.99
C ASP A 210 -5.04 8.42 -9.51
N HIS A 211 -5.17 7.22 -8.92
CA HIS A 211 -4.58 5.98 -9.40
C HIS A 211 -5.63 5.02 -9.97
N LEU A 212 -5.22 4.22 -10.97
CA LEU A 212 -6.02 3.10 -11.47
C LEU A 212 -5.84 1.87 -10.59
N PRO A 213 -6.91 1.13 -10.29
CA PRO A 213 -6.80 -0.13 -9.56
C PRO A 213 -6.10 -1.20 -10.40
N ILE A 214 -5.37 -2.07 -9.73
CA ILE A 214 -4.74 -3.26 -10.32
C ILE A 214 -5.14 -4.51 -9.54
N GLY A 215 -5.13 -5.66 -10.20
CA GLY A 215 -5.43 -6.94 -9.56
C GLY A 215 -5.00 -8.14 -10.37
N VAL A 216 -4.88 -9.25 -9.65
CA VAL A 216 -4.61 -10.57 -10.22
C VAL A 216 -5.55 -11.59 -9.57
N GLU A 217 -5.85 -12.62 -10.32
CA GLU A 217 -6.44 -13.85 -9.81
C GLU A 217 -5.36 -14.92 -9.78
N ILE A 218 -5.25 -15.65 -8.68
CA ILE A 218 -4.26 -16.70 -8.45
C ILE A 218 -5.01 -18.03 -8.40
N PHE A 219 -4.49 -19.06 -9.07
CA PHE A 219 -5.08 -20.40 -9.22
C PHE A 219 -4.42 -21.42 -8.31
#